data_537e04a526ab17b7a4d3c065482df8a2
#
_entry.id   537e04a526ab17b7a4d3c065482df8a2
#
_cell.length_a   1.000
_cell.length_b   1.000
_cell.length_c   1.000
_cell.angle_alpha   90.00
_cell.angle_beta   90.00
_cell.angle_gamma   90.00
#
_symmetry.space_group_name_H-M   'P 1'
#
loop_
_entity.id
_entity.type
_entity.pdbx_description
1 polymer ?
#
loop_
_entity_poly.entity_id
_entity_poly.type
_entity_poly.pdbx_seq_one_letter_code
_entity_poly.pdbx_strand_id
1 'polypeptide(L)'
;MKDLINNSIKHHSEALQLIDESVIINSASIVLDAIKKGKTIFWCGNGGSASQANHLSAELIGGMYQKKINPFKSICLNVDSAFITAWSNDDSFNNIFLRQLEALGA
;
A
#
# COMPACT_ATOMS: atom_id res chain seq x y z
N MET A 1 5.16 16.00 -29.55
CA MET A 1 4.29 15.98 -28.35
C MET A 1 3.10 15.03 -28.52
N LYS A 2 2.30 15.14 -29.60
CA LYS A 2 1.14 14.25 -29.85
C LYS A 2 1.54 12.78 -29.92
N ASP A 3 2.62 12.43 -30.60
CA ASP A 3 3.10 11.05 -30.71
C ASP A 3 3.60 10.50 -29.37
N LEU A 4 4.23 11.33 -28.54
CA LEU A 4 4.65 10.95 -27.21
C LEU A 4 3.43 10.58 -26.33
N ILE A 5 2.37 11.38 -26.39
CA ILE A 5 1.13 11.13 -25.65
C ILE A 5 0.47 9.85 -26.15
N ASN A 6 0.34 9.68 -27.46
CA ASN A 6 -0.29 8.50 -28.06
C ASN A 6 0.48 7.21 -27.72
N ASN A 7 1.81 7.25 -27.77
CA ASN A 7 2.66 6.12 -27.40
C ASN A 7 2.51 5.79 -25.91
N SER A 8 2.45 6.80 -25.04
CA SER A 8 2.24 6.59 -23.60
C SER A 8 0.88 5.91 -23.31
N ILE A 9 -0.19 6.37 -23.95
CA ILE A 9 -1.52 5.77 -23.82
C ILE A 9 -1.51 4.31 -24.32
N LYS A 10 -0.87 4.06 -25.47
CA LYS A 10 -0.76 2.72 -26.05
C LYS A 10 -0.03 1.77 -25.10
N HIS A 11 1.15 2.14 -24.61
CA HIS A 11 1.93 1.32 -23.70
C HIS A 11 1.17 1.04 -22.39
N HIS A 12 0.43 2.03 -21.87
CA HIS A 12 -0.40 1.85 -20.68
C HIS A 12 -1.54 0.84 -20.93
N SER A 13 -2.22 0.94 -22.07
CA SER A 13 -3.28 -0.02 -22.45
C SER A 13 -2.74 -1.43 -22.64
N GLU A 14 -1.59 -1.59 -23.28
CA GLU A 14 -0.92 -2.88 -23.46
C GLU A 14 -0.52 -3.48 -22.09
N ALA A 15 0.03 -2.69 -21.19
CA ALA A 15 0.38 -3.15 -19.84
C ALA A 15 -0.84 -3.64 -19.05
N LEU A 16 -1.97 -2.93 -19.15
CA LEU A 16 -3.22 -3.36 -18.49
C LEU A 16 -3.73 -4.71 -19.02
N GLN A 17 -3.57 -4.98 -20.31
CA GLN A 17 -3.99 -6.26 -20.91
C GLN A 17 -3.12 -7.45 -20.48
N LEU A 18 -1.91 -7.20 -19.99
CA LEU A 18 -0.98 -8.23 -19.49
C LEU A 18 -1.21 -8.59 -18.01
N ILE A 19 -2.14 -7.92 -17.34
CA ILE A 19 -2.44 -8.20 -15.93
C ILE A 19 -3.12 -9.57 -15.83
N ASP A 20 -2.55 -10.41 -14.97
CA ASP A 20 -3.14 -11.70 -14.63
C ASP A 20 -4.22 -11.50 -13.54
N GLU A 21 -5.47 -11.69 -13.93
CA GLU A 21 -6.62 -11.55 -13.03
C GLU A 21 -6.53 -12.50 -11.83
N SER A 22 -5.92 -13.68 -11.98
CA SER A 22 -5.78 -14.64 -10.89
C SER A 22 -4.91 -14.11 -9.76
N VAL A 23 -3.88 -13.33 -10.07
CA VAL A 23 -3.01 -12.68 -9.09
C VAL A 23 -3.79 -11.62 -8.30
N ILE A 24 -4.65 -10.86 -8.98
CA ILE A 24 -5.51 -9.85 -8.32
C ILE A 24 -6.49 -10.54 -7.38
N ILE A 25 -7.17 -11.59 -7.83
CA ILE A 25 -8.15 -12.35 -7.04
C ILE A 25 -7.48 -12.97 -5.80
N ASN A 26 -6.32 -13.60 -5.97
CA ASN A 26 -5.58 -14.19 -4.86
C ASN A 26 -5.15 -13.14 -3.83
N SER A 27 -4.62 -12.01 -4.28
CA SER A 27 -4.22 -10.91 -3.40
C SER A 27 -5.41 -10.34 -2.62
N ALA A 28 -6.53 -10.11 -3.31
CA ALA A 28 -7.76 -9.66 -2.68
C ALA A 28 -8.28 -10.66 -1.64
N SER A 29 -8.23 -11.96 -1.94
CA SER A 29 -8.66 -13.02 -1.02
C SER A 29 -7.83 -13.04 0.27
N ILE A 30 -6.50 -12.88 0.17
CA ILE A 30 -5.61 -12.82 1.34
C ILE A 30 -5.96 -11.62 2.23
N VAL A 31 -6.17 -10.44 1.62
CA VAL A 31 -6.55 -9.23 2.36
C VAL A 31 -7.92 -9.39 3.02
N LEU A 32 -8.91 -9.92 2.31
CA LEU A 32 -10.24 -10.18 2.84
C LEU A 32 -10.23 -11.16 4.02
N ASP A 33 -9.45 -12.22 3.94
CA ASP A 33 -9.31 -13.20 5.02
C ASP A 33 -8.65 -12.57 6.26
N ALA A 34 -7.63 -11.75 6.06
CA ALA A 34 -7.00 -11.01 7.15
C ALA A 34 -7.99 -10.07 7.84
N ILE A 35 -8.78 -9.32 7.07
CA ILE A 35 -9.82 -8.43 7.58
C ILE A 35 -10.88 -9.20 8.36
N LYS A 36 -11.41 -10.31 7.82
CA LYS A 36 -12.38 -11.17 8.50
C LYS A 36 -11.86 -11.73 9.82
N LYS A 37 -10.57 -11.99 9.91
CA LYS A 37 -9.89 -12.46 11.13
C LYS A 37 -9.51 -11.32 12.09
N GLY A 38 -9.90 -10.09 11.80
CA GLY A 38 -9.59 -8.91 12.61
C GLY A 38 -8.11 -8.53 12.66
N LYS A 39 -7.34 -8.95 11.64
CA LYS A 39 -5.92 -8.64 11.51
C LYS A 39 -5.70 -7.23 10.99
N THR A 40 -4.51 -6.70 11.21
CA THR A 40 -4.08 -5.39 10.70
C THR A 40 -3.47 -5.54 9.32
N ILE A 41 -3.84 -4.68 8.39
CA ILE A 41 -3.22 -4.55 7.08
C ILE A 41 -2.15 -3.47 7.16
N PHE A 42 -0.91 -3.82 6.88
CA PHE A 42 0.21 -2.90 6.84
C PHE A 42 0.55 -2.55 5.39
N TRP A 43 0.76 -1.26 5.16
CA TRP A 43 1.11 -0.71 3.86
C TRP A 43 2.48 -0.04 3.93
N CYS A 44 3.30 -0.26 2.93
CA CYS A 44 4.59 0.41 2.83
C CYS A 44 4.99 0.59 1.37
N GLY A 45 5.87 1.53 1.12
CA GLY A 45 6.44 1.78 -0.20
C GLY A 45 7.46 2.92 -0.16
N ASN A 46 8.10 3.17 -1.28
CA ASN A 46 9.08 4.23 -1.43
C ASN A 46 8.61 5.22 -2.51
N GLY A 47 8.88 6.50 -2.35
CA GLY A 47 8.53 7.52 -3.32
C GLY A 47 7.02 7.55 -3.63
N GLY A 48 6.64 7.41 -4.91
CA GLY A 48 5.24 7.34 -5.33
C GLY A 48 4.47 6.18 -4.68
N SER A 49 5.14 5.04 -4.44
CA SER A 49 4.53 3.90 -3.75
C SER A 49 4.26 4.18 -2.27
N ALA A 50 5.05 5.06 -1.62
CA ALA A 50 4.74 5.52 -0.27
C ALA A 50 3.43 6.33 -0.23
N SER A 51 3.22 7.19 -1.24
CA SER A 51 1.97 7.95 -1.38
C SER A 51 0.78 7.04 -1.63
N GLN A 52 0.93 6.01 -2.45
CA GLN A 52 -0.11 5.00 -2.69
C GLN A 52 -0.42 4.19 -1.43
N ALA A 53 0.62 3.76 -0.68
CA ALA A 53 0.46 3.05 0.58
C ALA A 53 -0.33 3.87 1.61
N ASN A 54 -0.04 5.16 1.72
CA ASN A 54 -0.75 6.06 2.60
C ASN A 54 -2.22 6.24 2.18
N HIS A 55 -2.48 6.41 0.89
CA HIS A 55 -3.83 6.53 0.34
C HIS A 55 -4.65 5.26 0.62
N LEU A 56 -4.11 4.08 0.29
CA LEU A 56 -4.80 2.80 0.48
C LEU A 56 -5.11 2.53 1.96
N SER A 57 -4.17 2.88 2.86
CA SER A 57 -4.41 2.77 4.30
C SER A 57 -5.58 3.66 4.75
N ALA A 58 -5.62 4.90 4.27
CA ALA A 58 -6.70 5.83 4.57
C ALA A 58 -8.07 5.35 4.05
N GLU A 59 -8.11 4.75 2.85
CA GLU A 59 -9.34 4.21 2.26
C GLU A 59 -9.92 3.06 3.08
N LEU A 60 -9.10 2.15 3.60
CA LEU A 60 -9.56 1.06 4.46
C LEU A 60 -10.10 1.57 5.80
N ILE A 61 -9.53 2.62 6.36
CA ILE A 61 -10.02 3.25 7.58
C ILE A 61 -11.29 4.07 7.30
N GLY A 62 -11.28 4.81 6.20
CA GLY A 62 -12.37 5.73 5.83
C GLY A 62 -13.59 5.09 5.18
N GLY A 63 -13.49 3.81 4.75
CA GLY A 63 -14.60 3.05 4.18
C GLY A 63 -14.89 3.30 2.70
N MET A 64 -13.97 3.86 1.92
CA MET A 64 -14.08 4.00 0.46
C MET A 64 -15.45 4.52 0.00
N TYR A 65 -15.84 5.74 0.39
CA TYR A 65 -17.14 6.34 0.10
C TYR A 65 -18.35 5.74 0.85
N GLN A 66 -18.20 4.64 1.56
CA GLN A 66 -19.28 3.99 2.31
C GLN A 66 -19.14 4.27 3.81
N LYS A 67 -19.49 5.47 4.24
CA LYS A 67 -19.37 5.94 5.64
C LYS A 67 -20.02 5.06 6.71
N LYS A 68 -20.87 4.10 6.31
CA LYS A 68 -21.57 3.17 7.22
C LYS A 68 -20.82 1.85 7.44
N ILE A 69 -19.71 1.60 6.73
CA ILE A 69 -18.90 0.40 6.92
C ILE A 69 -18.04 0.60 8.18
N ASN A 70 -17.92 -0.46 8.98
CA ASN A 70 -16.99 -0.45 10.10
C ASN A 70 -15.55 -0.29 9.57
N PRO A 71 -14.74 0.56 10.20
CA PRO A 71 -13.37 0.77 9.78
C PRO A 71 -12.55 -0.51 9.92
N PHE A 72 -11.66 -0.74 8.98
CA PHE A 72 -10.72 -1.86 9.02
C PHE A 72 -9.40 -1.43 9.68
N LYS A 73 -8.73 -2.39 10.35
CA LYS A 73 -7.42 -2.13 10.93
C LYS A 73 -6.39 -1.98 9.81
N SER A 74 -5.92 -0.77 9.61
CA SER A 74 -4.98 -0.41 8.55
C SER A 74 -3.94 0.58 9.04
N ILE A 75 -2.67 0.33 8.72
CA ILE A 75 -1.55 1.17 9.14
C ILE A 75 -0.60 1.35 7.96
N CYS A 76 -0.28 2.60 7.65
CA CYS A 76 0.79 2.93 6.72
C CYS A 76 2.11 3.16 7.47
N LEU A 77 3.14 2.40 7.13
CA LEU A 77 4.45 2.49 7.77
C LEU A 77 5.32 3.65 7.25
N ASN A 78 4.79 4.47 6.37
CA ASN A 78 5.48 5.64 5.81
C ASN A 78 5.15 6.96 6.51
N VAL A 79 4.30 6.96 7.54
CA VAL A 79 3.77 8.22 8.10
C VAL A 79 4.62 8.81 9.23
N ASP A 80 5.37 7.99 9.95
CA ASP A 80 6.24 8.45 11.04
C ASP A 80 7.60 8.92 10.48
N SER A 81 7.65 10.18 10.08
CA SER A 81 8.87 10.77 9.53
C SER A 81 10.01 10.86 10.55
N ALA A 82 9.70 11.04 11.83
CA ALA A 82 10.71 11.09 12.88
C ALA A 82 11.38 9.72 13.04
N PHE A 83 10.59 8.64 13.12
CA PHE A 83 11.13 7.28 13.17
C PHE A 83 11.94 6.94 11.91
N ILE A 84 11.38 7.18 10.72
CA ILE A 84 12.03 6.84 9.43
C ILE A 84 13.38 7.53 9.32
N THR A 85 13.46 8.82 9.62
CA THR A 85 14.71 9.57 9.49
C THR A 85 15.73 9.19 10.55
N ALA A 86 15.32 9.01 11.80
CA ALA A 86 16.20 8.59 12.89
C ALA A 86 16.77 7.19 12.64
N TRP A 87 15.90 6.22 12.34
CA TRP A 87 16.31 4.84 12.11
C TRP A 87 17.19 4.69 10.87
N SER A 88 16.93 5.46 9.83
CA SER A 88 17.78 5.50 8.62
C SER A 88 19.19 6.00 8.93
N ASN A 89 19.34 6.94 9.87
CA ASN A 89 20.63 7.49 10.30
C ASN A 89 21.34 6.55 11.28
N ASP A 90 20.61 5.98 12.24
CA ASP A 90 21.19 5.26 13.38
C ASP A 90 21.44 3.76 13.08
N ASP A 91 20.68 3.18 12.16
CA ASP A 91 20.81 1.78 11.72
C ASP A 91 20.92 1.71 10.19
N SER A 92 19.80 1.57 9.49
CA SER A 92 19.75 1.46 8.05
C SER A 92 18.35 1.79 7.50
N PHE A 93 18.31 2.50 6.38
CA PHE A 93 17.09 2.70 5.61
C PHE A 93 16.44 1.36 5.19
N ASN A 94 17.23 0.31 4.96
CA ASN A 94 16.72 -1.00 4.56
C ASN A 94 15.83 -1.65 5.64
N ASN A 95 15.95 -1.24 6.89
CA ASN A 95 15.26 -1.83 8.03
C ASN A 95 14.09 -0.98 8.56
N ILE A 96 13.75 0.15 7.93
CA ILE A 96 12.71 1.07 8.42
C ILE A 96 11.33 0.42 8.53
N PHE A 97 10.96 -0.45 7.63
CA PHE A 97 9.68 -1.15 7.68
C PHE A 97 9.73 -2.37 8.60
N LEU A 98 10.84 -3.12 8.56
CA LEU A 98 11.03 -4.28 9.42
C LEU A 98 10.89 -3.90 10.90
N ARG A 99 11.57 -2.86 11.33
CA ARG A 99 11.55 -2.43 12.73
C ARG A 99 10.15 -2.04 13.22
N GLN A 100 9.38 -1.38 12.37
CA GLN A 100 7.99 -1.05 12.70
C GLN A 100 7.11 -2.30 12.76
N LEU A 101 7.31 -3.27 11.87
CA LEU A 101 6.57 -4.53 11.89
C LEU A 101 6.90 -5.36 13.13
N GLU A 102 8.14 -5.39 13.59
CA GLU A 102 8.53 -6.04 14.86
C GLU A 102 7.78 -5.44 16.06
N ALA A 103 7.55 -4.13 16.04
CA ALA A 103 6.86 -3.44 17.13
C ALA A 103 5.33 -3.54 17.06
N LEU A 104 4.75 -3.55 15.87
CA LEU A 104 3.32 -3.37 15.65
C LEU A 104 2.61 -4.64 15.12
N GLY A 105 3.36 -5.59 14.58
CA GLY A 105 2.83 -6.71 13.82
C GLY A 105 2.48 -7.97 14.61
N ALA A 106 2.55 -7.93 15.93
CA ALA A 106 2.29 -9.09 16.79
C ALA A 106 0.80 -9.42 16.93
#